data_5ab14428dd240ba2a1e19c57b49c4e12
#
_entry.id   5ab14428dd240ba2a1e19c57b49c4e12
#
_cell.length_a   1.000
_cell.length_b   1.000
_cell.length_c   1.000
_cell.angle_alpha   90.00
_cell.angle_beta   90.00
_cell.angle_gamma   90.00
#
_symmetry.space_group_name_H-M   'P 1'
#
loop_
_entity.id
_entity.type
_entity.pdbx_description
1 polymer ?
#
loop_
_entity_poly.entity_id
_entity_poly.type
_entity_poly.pdbx_seq_one_letter_code
_entity_poly.pdbx_strand_id
1 'polypeptide(L)'
;MFSNGNKVLGFGEIMLRLTPTNFQRVIQAESFEATYAGGEANVICSLSMFGHDTKMITKLPQNVLGDKVIRAMNAFGVDTKDIVRGNGRLGIYFLEQGHGVRNSDVTYDREYSAISMATKEDFNLDKILEDVKLIHISGVTPALSKNLYNLSIDFIKAAKERGILVSYDSNYRSKLWSLEEARSFMLEVLPYVDIAFLGILDFINILEYRPQEEKNYEAKLADFYKELFEKYPNIKYAASTKRIVNSVNNNSLQGFLFSKDILHMSRVHTFDILDRVGGGDSFTAGILHGILNDMESSQTVEFATCVSALKHSIRGDINMVDLKQVETLMNCGIENINR
;
A
#
# COMPACT_ATOMS: atom_id res chain seq x y z
N MET A 1 -0.61 -26.17 -9.83
CA MET A 1 -0.02 -26.40 -8.51
C MET A 1 0.15 -25.04 -7.87
N PHE A 2 -0.43 -24.80 -6.72
CA PHE A 2 -0.16 -23.55 -5.98
C PHE A 2 1.29 -23.58 -5.49
N SER A 3 1.96 -22.43 -5.48
CA SER A 3 3.28 -22.27 -4.89
C SER A 3 3.28 -22.85 -3.47
N ASN A 4 4.28 -23.67 -3.13
CA ASN A 4 4.50 -24.17 -1.75
C ASN A 4 5.11 -23.09 -0.84
N GLY A 5 5.19 -21.85 -1.30
CA GLY A 5 5.70 -20.73 -0.55
C GLY A 5 4.76 -20.26 0.55
N ASN A 6 5.31 -19.66 1.59
CA ASN A 6 4.57 -19.09 2.72
C ASN A 6 4.72 -17.56 2.85
N LYS A 7 5.68 -16.94 2.14
CA LYS A 7 6.02 -15.54 2.30
C LYS A 7 5.14 -14.61 1.47
N VAL A 8 4.87 -13.43 2.02
CA VAL A 8 4.33 -12.29 1.28
C VAL A 8 5.47 -11.35 0.90
N LEU A 9 5.60 -11.07 -0.39
CA LEU A 9 6.67 -10.26 -0.95
C LEU A 9 6.15 -8.88 -1.37
N GLY A 10 6.85 -7.82 -0.95
CA GLY A 10 6.69 -6.47 -1.49
C GLY A 10 7.86 -6.11 -2.38
N PHE A 11 7.58 -5.49 -3.53
CA PHE A 11 8.59 -4.95 -4.43
C PHE A 11 8.37 -3.45 -4.63
N GLY A 12 9.29 -2.62 -4.12
CA GLY A 12 9.13 -1.16 -4.24
C GLY A 12 10.23 -0.35 -3.57
N GLU A 13 10.06 0.98 -3.57
CA GLU A 13 11.00 1.92 -2.96
C GLU A 13 10.78 2.07 -1.46
N ILE A 14 11.88 2.15 -0.73
CA ILE A 14 11.90 2.59 0.68
C ILE A 14 12.65 3.91 0.74
N MET A 15 12.00 4.94 1.27
CA MET A 15 12.54 6.28 1.42
C MET A 15 12.81 6.63 2.88
N LEU A 16 13.71 7.57 3.09
CA LEU A 16 13.83 8.31 4.34
C LEU A 16 12.75 9.40 4.38
N ARG A 17 11.84 9.32 5.34
CA ARG A 17 10.92 10.40 5.68
C ARG A 17 11.54 11.30 6.72
N LEU A 18 11.49 12.60 6.48
CA LEU A 18 11.86 13.66 7.40
C LEU A 18 10.64 14.52 7.73
N THR A 19 10.25 14.53 9.00
CA THR A 19 9.08 15.27 9.48
C THR A 19 9.53 16.32 10.48
N PRO A 20 9.26 17.62 10.25
CA PRO A 20 9.50 18.66 11.27
C PRO A 20 8.76 18.34 12.57
N THR A 21 9.41 18.58 13.69
CA THR A 21 8.79 18.43 15.01
C THR A 21 7.71 19.50 15.26
N ASN A 22 6.74 19.21 16.13
CA ASN A 22 5.74 20.16 16.61
C ASN A 22 4.92 20.89 15.52
N PHE A 23 4.59 20.20 14.42
CA PHE A 23 3.84 20.77 13.29
C PHE A 23 4.49 21.99 12.65
N GLN A 24 5.81 22.16 12.81
CA GLN A 24 6.56 23.21 12.15
C GLN A 24 6.50 23.04 10.63
N ARG A 25 6.69 24.13 9.92
CA ARG A 25 6.94 24.11 8.49
C ARG A 25 8.38 23.67 8.23
N VAL A 26 8.65 23.04 7.08
CA VAL A 26 10.00 22.65 6.69
C VAL A 26 10.95 23.85 6.71
N ILE A 27 10.49 25.04 6.26
CA ILE A 27 11.29 26.28 6.27
C ILE A 27 11.62 26.80 7.67
N GLN A 28 10.92 26.33 8.72
CA GLN A 28 11.15 26.75 10.11
C GLN A 28 11.98 25.73 10.90
N ALA A 29 12.04 24.48 10.40
CA ALA A 29 12.51 23.37 11.19
C ALA A 29 14.05 23.34 11.26
N GLU A 30 14.57 23.29 12.49
CA GLU A 30 15.96 23.02 12.77
C GLU A 30 16.24 21.55 13.09
N SER A 31 15.17 20.74 13.31
CA SER A 31 15.26 19.31 13.60
C SER A 31 14.11 18.54 12.94
N PHE A 32 14.35 17.28 12.63
CA PHE A 32 13.42 16.39 11.97
C PHE A 32 13.37 15.03 12.66
N GLU A 33 12.16 14.48 12.78
CA GLU A 33 11.97 13.06 13.06
C GLU A 33 12.25 12.28 11.76
N ALA A 34 13.09 11.24 11.85
CA ALA A 34 13.49 10.42 10.72
C ALA A 34 12.86 9.02 10.81
N THR A 35 12.06 8.65 9.81
CA THR A 35 11.47 7.31 9.66
C THR A 35 11.74 6.76 8.27
N TYR A 36 11.56 5.45 8.08
CA TYR A 36 11.80 4.77 6.81
C TYR A 36 10.51 4.11 6.36
N ALA A 37 10.08 4.40 5.13
CA ALA A 37 8.76 4.02 4.65
C ALA A 37 8.71 3.93 3.11
N GLY A 38 7.71 3.22 2.63
CA GLY A 38 7.36 3.09 1.22
C GLY A 38 6.04 2.36 1.11
N GLY A 39 5.25 2.56 0.05
CA GLY A 39 3.92 1.98 -0.06
C GLY A 39 3.93 0.48 0.21
N GLU A 40 4.71 -0.27 -0.56
CA GLU A 40 4.84 -1.72 -0.41
C GLU A 40 5.49 -2.11 0.93
N ALA A 41 6.50 -1.37 1.39
CA ALA A 41 7.16 -1.63 2.66
C ALA A 41 6.20 -1.45 3.85
N ASN A 42 5.31 -0.45 3.80
CA ASN A 42 4.30 -0.22 4.83
C ASN A 42 3.31 -1.40 4.92
N VAL A 43 2.87 -1.93 3.75
CA VAL A 43 2.03 -3.13 3.67
C VAL A 43 2.76 -4.35 4.26
N ILE A 44 4.00 -4.57 3.85
CA ILE A 44 4.81 -5.72 4.28
C ILE A 44 5.11 -5.68 5.78
N CYS A 45 5.47 -4.52 6.34
CA CYS A 45 5.67 -4.37 7.78
C CYS A 45 4.37 -4.63 8.56
N SER A 46 3.22 -4.13 8.08
CA SER A 46 1.93 -4.39 8.72
C SER A 46 1.59 -5.88 8.73
N LEU A 47 1.79 -6.58 7.60
CA LEU A 47 1.56 -8.03 7.51
C LEU A 47 2.50 -8.82 8.42
N SER A 48 3.76 -8.40 8.55
CA SER A 48 4.70 -9.01 9.49
C SER A 48 4.23 -8.87 10.94
N MET A 49 3.73 -7.70 11.33
CA MET A 49 3.14 -7.48 12.66
C MET A 49 1.87 -8.30 12.88
N PHE A 50 1.15 -8.68 11.83
CA PHE A 50 0.01 -9.59 11.90
C PHE A 50 0.39 -11.07 11.86
N GLY A 51 1.69 -11.39 11.95
CA GLY A 51 2.19 -12.76 12.07
C GLY A 51 2.44 -13.48 10.74
N HIS A 52 2.42 -12.78 9.60
CA HIS A 52 2.79 -13.37 8.33
C HIS A 52 4.31 -13.36 8.13
N ASP A 53 4.83 -14.40 7.48
CA ASP A 53 6.19 -14.37 6.96
C ASP A 53 6.27 -13.40 5.78
N THR A 54 7.14 -12.42 5.85
CA THR A 54 7.22 -11.34 4.88
C THR A 54 8.63 -11.12 4.36
N LYS A 55 8.71 -10.61 3.12
CA LYS A 55 9.96 -10.34 2.41
C LYS A 55 9.85 -9.02 1.66
N MET A 56 10.87 -8.20 1.71
CA MET A 56 10.92 -6.95 0.97
C MET A 56 12.05 -6.99 -0.06
N ILE A 57 11.74 -6.61 -1.29
CA ILE A 57 12.69 -6.48 -2.39
C ILE A 57 12.75 -5.03 -2.83
N THR A 58 13.97 -4.51 -2.85
CA THR A 58 14.32 -3.16 -3.30
C THR A 58 15.80 -3.10 -3.63
N LYS A 59 16.26 -1.95 -4.11
CA LYS A 59 17.69 -1.64 -4.24
C LYS A 59 18.03 -0.43 -3.38
N LEU A 60 19.05 -0.57 -2.52
CA LEU A 60 19.48 0.46 -1.57
C LEU A 60 20.92 0.89 -1.83
N PRO A 61 21.30 2.14 -1.48
CA PRO A 61 22.68 2.58 -1.59
C PRO A 61 23.61 1.77 -0.69
N GLN A 62 24.85 1.59 -1.17
CA GLN A 62 25.89 0.85 -0.44
C GLN A 62 26.60 1.76 0.59
N ASN A 63 25.81 2.26 1.56
CA ASN A 63 26.27 3.14 2.62
C ASN A 63 25.44 2.95 3.90
N VAL A 64 25.78 3.71 4.95
CA VAL A 64 25.13 3.66 6.27
C VAL A 64 23.60 3.93 6.22
N LEU A 65 23.11 4.71 5.26
CA LEU A 65 21.67 4.96 5.12
C LEU A 65 20.94 3.70 4.64
N GLY A 66 21.51 2.97 3.67
CA GLY A 66 20.97 1.68 3.26
C GLY A 66 21.02 0.64 4.39
N ASP A 67 22.08 0.64 5.22
CA ASP A 67 22.16 -0.24 6.39
C ASP A 67 21.09 0.09 7.42
N LYS A 68 20.77 1.37 7.59
CA LYS A 68 19.73 1.81 8.51
C LYS A 68 18.33 1.38 8.03
N VAL A 69 18.06 1.39 6.72
CA VAL A 69 16.81 0.87 6.15
C VAL A 69 16.69 -0.62 6.45
N ILE A 70 17.72 -1.43 6.20
CA ILE A 70 17.71 -2.87 6.50
C ILE A 70 17.40 -3.11 7.98
N ARG A 71 18.06 -2.38 8.89
CA ARG A 71 17.77 -2.48 10.32
C ARG A 71 16.34 -2.11 10.67
N ALA A 72 15.78 -1.09 10.00
CA ALA A 72 14.40 -0.67 10.23
C ALA A 72 13.42 -1.77 9.80
N MET A 73 13.60 -2.38 8.63
CA MET A 73 12.76 -3.48 8.16
C MET A 73 12.90 -4.72 9.04
N ASN A 74 14.11 -5.09 9.43
CA ASN A 74 14.37 -6.24 10.31
C ASN A 74 13.72 -6.06 11.70
N ALA A 75 13.60 -4.83 12.20
CA ALA A 75 12.91 -4.55 13.46
C ALA A 75 11.41 -4.91 13.42
N PHE A 76 10.81 -4.97 12.23
CA PHE A 76 9.45 -5.47 12.00
C PHE A 76 9.41 -6.97 11.65
N GLY A 77 10.54 -7.67 11.64
CA GLY A 77 10.60 -9.10 11.28
C GLY A 77 10.59 -9.38 9.76
N VAL A 78 10.72 -8.35 8.93
CA VAL A 78 10.73 -8.48 7.46
C VAL A 78 12.04 -9.09 6.98
N ASP A 79 11.98 -10.14 6.15
CA ASP A 79 13.16 -10.73 5.50
C ASP A 79 13.73 -9.76 4.44
N THR A 80 14.99 -9.39 4.63
CA THR A 80 15.72 -8.40 3.81
C THR A 80 16.92 -8.99 3.07
N LYS A 81 17.07 -10.33 3.07
CA LYS A 81 18.28 -11.00 2.56
C LYS A 81 18.52 -10.81 1.07
N ASP A 82 17.47 -10.63 0.29
CA ASP A 82 17.54 -10.42 -1.15
C ASP A 82 17.44 -8.94 -1.56
N ILE A 83 17.54 -8.00 -0.60
CA ILE A 83 17.66 -6.56 -0.90
C ILE A 83 19.00 -6.32 -1.58
N VAL A 84 18.95 -5.72 -2.77
CA VAL A 84 20.14 -5.40 -3.56
C VAL A 84 20.83 -4.16 -3.02
N ARG A 85 22.16 -4.18 -3.01
CA ARG A 85 22.99 -3.02 -2.63
C ARG A 85 23.76 -2.53 -3.86
N GLY A 86 23.77 -1.22 -4.11
CA GLY A 86 24.43 -0.70 -5.30
C GLY A 86 24.55 0.82 -5.33
N ASN A 87 24.84 1.33 -6.50
CA ASN A 87 24.95 2.77 -6.75
C ASN A 87 23.61 3.48 -6.59
N GLY A 88 23.67 4.78 -6.35
CA GLY A 88 22.53 5.64 -6.15
C GLY A 88 22.42 6.16 -4.72
N ARG A 89 21.40 6.90 -4.46
CA ARG A 89 21.10 7.49 -3.14
C ARG A 89 19.87 6.83 -2.52
N LEU A 90 19.64 7.02 -1.23
CA LEU A 90 18.34 6.77 -0.63
C LEU A 90 17.41 7.92 -1.03
N GLY A 91 16.23 7.61 -1.54
CA GLY A 91 15.18 8.59 -1.75
C GLY A 91 14.75 9.22 -0.44
N ILE A 92 14.45 10.51 -0.45
CA ILE A 92 14.01 11.28 0.73
C ILE A 92 12.68 11.93 0.40
N TYR A 93 11.81 12.05 1.39
CA TYR A 93 10.73 13.00 1.32
C TYR A 93 10.54 13.72 2.65
N PHE A 94 10.11 14.97 2.55
CA PHE A 94 9.76 15.82 3.68
C PHE A 94 8.23 15.84 3.81
N LEU A 95 7.74 15.53 5.00
CA LEU A 95 6.32 15.64 5.30
C LEU A 95 6.10 16.83 6.22
N GLU A 96 5.49 17.88 5.69
CA GLU A 96 4.96 18.96 6.49
C GLU A 96 3.55 18.59 6.97
N GLN A 97 3.41 18.26 8.26
CA GLN A 97 2.12 17.85 8.80
C GLN A 97 1.14 19.02 8.88
N GLY A 98 -0.08 18.81 8.42
CA GLY A 98 -1.16 19.77 8.53
C GLY A 98 -1.63 19.96 9.97
N HIS A 99 -2.09 21.17 10.28
CA HIS A 99 -2.70 21.49 11.56
C HIS A 99 -3.72 22.63 11.44
N GLY A 100 -4.84 22.52 12.11
CA GLY A 100 -5.92 23.50 12.03
C GLY A 100 -6.50 23.61 10.62
N VAL A 101 -6.28 24.74 9.95
CA VAL A 101 -6.73 24.98 8.57
C VAL A 101 -5.64 24.74 7.52
N ARG A 102 -4.43 24.42 7.96
CA ARG A 102 -3.29 24.16 7.08
C ARG A 102 -3.22 22.69 6.68
N ASN A 103 -3.28 22.41 5.39
CA ASN A 103 -3.13 21.06 4.85
C ASN A 103 -1.70 20.52 5.05
N SER A 104 -1.56 19.19 5.09
CA SER A 104 -0.26 18.53 4.98
C SER A 104 0.30 18.72 3.57
N ASP A 105 1.63 18.85 3.46
CA ASP A 105 2.33 18.92 2.18
C ASP A 105 3.51 17.94 2.16
N VAL A 106 3.83 17.44 0.95
CA VAL A 106 4.92 16.48 0.73
C VAL A 106 5.85 17.02 -0.35
N THR A 107 7.13 17.18 0.04
CA THR A 107 8.21 17.51 -0.89
C THR A 107 9.10 16.29 -1.07
N TYR A 108 9.22 15.82 -2.32
CA TYR A 108 10.07 14.68 -2.68
C TYR A 108 11.45 15.12 -3.14
N ASP A 109 12.47 14.44 -2.64
CA ASP A 109 13.85 14.46 -3.11
C ASP A 109 14.29 13.02 -3.34
N ARG A 110 13.81 12.41 -4.44
CA ARG A 110 13.96 10.98 -4.74
C ARG A 110 14.58 10.66 -6.10
N GLU A 111 14.89 11.66 -6.91
CA GLU A 111 15.54 11.42 -8.19
C GLU A 111 16.89 10.70 -8.00
N TYR A 112 17.19 9.80 -8.92
CA TYR A 112 18.41 8.97 -8.87
C TYR A 112 18.53 8.13 -7.59
N SER A 113 17.42 7.77 -6.97
CA SER A 113 17.43 6.79 -5.89
C SER A 113 17.95 5.45 -6.41
N ALA A 114 18.59 4.66 -5.55
CA ALA A 114 19.20 3.38 -5.96
C ALA A 114 18.19 2.48 -6.67
N ILE A 115 16.95 2.41 -6.17
CA ILE A 115 15.89 1.61 -6.80
C ILE A 115 15.44 2.22 -8.14
N SER A 116 15.33 3.54 -8.30
CA SER A 116 14.90 4.17 -9.55
C SER A 116 15.90 3.90 -10.70
N MET A 117 17.17 3.62 -10.36
CA MET A 117 18.22 3.24 -11.30
C MET A 117 18.41 1.72 -11.44
N ALA A 118 17.55 0.93 -10.81
CA ALA A 118 17.64 -0.53 -10.89
C ALA A 118 17.37 -1.04 -12.31
N THR A 119 18.01 -2.14 -12.63
CA THR A 119 17.82 -2.87 -13.90
C THR A 119 17.44 -4.33 -13.63
N LYS A 120 17.06 -5.06 -14.67
CA LYS A 120 16.68 -6.47 -14.56
C LYS A 120 17.80 -7.34 -14.00
N GLU A 121 19.05 -7.01 -14.33
CA GLU A 121 20.24 -7.73 -13.92
C GLU A 121 20.51 -7.63 -12.42
N ASP A 122 19.94 -6.64 -11.74
CA ASP A 122 20.03 -6.50 -10.28
C ASP A 122 19.25 -7.60 -9.54
N PHE A 123 18.26 -8.25 -10.17
CA PHE A 123 17.32 -9.14 -9.48
C PHE A 123 17.25 -10.53 -10.12
N ASN A 124 17.52 -11.56 -9.32
CA ASN A 124 17.29 -12.94 -9.72
C ASN A 124 15.84 -13.36 -9.36
N LEU A 125 14.92 -13.23 -10.32
CA LEU A 125 13.49 -13.51 -10.11
C LEU A 125 13.22 -14.94 -9.65
N ASP A 126 13.96 -15.94 -10.16
CA ASP A 126 13.77 -17.34 -9.78
C ASP A 126 14.02 -17.53 -8.29
N LYS A 127 15.15 -17.02 -7.79
CA LYS A 127 15.51 -17.08 -6.38
C LYS A 127 14.56 -16.25 -5.50
N ILE A 128 14.17 -15.04 -5.96
CA ILE A 128 13.33 -14.14 -5.20
C ILE A 128 11.94 -14.71 -4.98
N LEU A 129 11.38 -15.41 -5.97
CA LEU A 129 10.02 -15.93 -5.97
C LEU A 129 9.90 -17.37 -5.43
N GLU A 130 11.00 -18.04 -5.06
CA GLU A 130 11.02 -19.45 -4.69
C GLU A 130 10.08 -19.81 -3.53
N ASP A 131 10.03 -18.97 -2.49
CA ASP A 131 9.27 -19.19 -1.25
C ASP A 131 8.07 -18.24 -1.07
N VAL A 132 7.58 -17.64 -2.18
CA VAL A 132 6.54 -16.62 -2.17
C VAL A 132 5.17 -17.20 -2.46
N LYS A 133 4.14 -16.83 -1.68
CA LYS A 133 2.73 -17.15 -1.91
C LYS A 133 1.92 -15.99 -2.47
N LEU A 134 2.36 -14.76 -2.21
CA LEU A 134 1.73 -13.53 -2.68
C LEU A 134 2.78 -12.45 -2.92
N ILE A 135 2.68 -11.75 -4.05
CA ILE A 135 3.42 -10.53 -4.32
C ILE A 135 2.49 -9.32 -4.27
N HIS A 136 2.93 -8.25 -3.60
CA HIS A 136 2.26 -6.95 -3.57
C HIS A 136 3.11 -5.89 -4.27
N ILE A 137 2.53 -5.19 -5.24
CA ILE A 137 3.14 -4.09 -5.99
C ILE A 137 2.13 -2.95 -6.07
N SER A 138 2.60 -1.71 -5.93
CA SER A 138 1.77 -0.52 -6.17
C SER A 138 2.16 0.20 -7.46
N GLY A 139 1.28 1.06 -7.96
CA GLY A 139 1.54 1.92 -9.11
C GLY A 139 2.63 2.97 -8.88
N VAL A 140 3.16 3.10 -7.67
CA VAL A 140 4.30 3.98 -7.39
C VAL A 140 5.58 3.42 -7.98
N THR A 141 5.84 2.13 -7.81
CA THR A 141 7.10 1.49 -8.23
C THR A 141 7.34 1.55 -9.74
N PRO A 142 6.41 1.17 -10.63
CA PRO A 142 6.60 1.30 -12.08
C PRO A 142 6.72 2.75 -12.56
N ALA A 143 6.18 3.72 -11.80
CA ALA A 143 6.24 5.13 -12.15
C ALA A 143 7.62 5.79 -11.92
N LEU A 144 8.54 5.11 -11.22
CA LEU A 144 9.84 5.68 -10.87
C LEU A 144 10.83 5.71 -12.04
N SER A 145 10.74 4.76 -12.96
CA SER A 145 11.57 4.72 -14.17
C SER A 145 11.04 3.71 -15.19
N LYS A 146 11.47 3.85 -16.46
CA LYS A 146 11.11 2.89 -17.51
C LYS A 146 11.61 1.48 -17.22
N ASN A 147 12.77 1.34 -16.60
CA ASN A 147 13.29 0.03 -16.17
C ASN A 147 12.38 -0.61 -15.12
N LEU A 148 11.94 0.15 -14.12
CA LEU A 148 11.03 -0.35 -13.10
C LEU A 148 9.63 -0.63 -13.63
N TYR A 149 9.17 0.13 -14.62
CA TYR A 149 7.94 -0.20 -15.35
C TYR A 149 8.01 -1.62 -15.91
N ASN A 150 9.04 -1.92 -16.71
CA ASN A 150 9.22 -3.24 -17.31
C ASN A 150 9.47 -4.33 -16.27
N LEU A 151 10.30 -4.03 -15.27
CA LEU A 151 10.64 -4.97 -14.19
C LEU A 151 9.42 -5.34 -13.33
N SER A 152 8.54 -4.37 -13.05
CA SER A 152 7.27 -4.64 -12.34
C SER A 152 6.39 -5.62 -13.12
N ILE A 153 6.31 -5.46 -14.44
CA ILE A 153 5.60 -6.40 -15.32
C ILE A 153 6.26 -7.79 -15.29
N ASP A 154 7.59 -7.86 -15.38
CA ASP A 154 8.35 -9.11 -15.30
C ASP A 154 8.08 -9.84 -13.98
N PHE A 155 8.09 -9.14 -12.83
CA PHE A 155 7.75 -9.69 -11.52
C PHE A 155 6.33 -10.26 -11.48
N ILE A 156 5.35 -9.50 -11.98
CA ILE A 156 3.93 -9.87 -11.99
C ILE A 156 3.72 -11.13 -12.86
N LYS A 157 4.26 -11.14 -14.09
CA LYS A 157 4.16 -12.27 -15.01
C LYS A 157 4.84 -13.52 -14.45
N ALA A 158 6.06 -13.37 -13.94
CA ALA A 158 6.82 -14.47 -13.34
C ALA A 158 6.14 -15.04 -12.08
N ALA A 159 5.50 -14.21 -11.28
CA ALA A 159 4.69 -14.64 -10.13
C ALA A 159 3.48 -15.46 -10.60
N LYS A 160 2.75 -14.98 -11.60
CA LYS A 160 1.56 -15.66 -12.12
C LYS A 160 1.88 -17.02 -12.74
N GLU A 161 2.98 -17.14 -13.48
CA GLU A 161 3.47 -18.41 -14.06
C GLU A 161 3.76 -19.46 -12.97
N ARG A 162 4.12 -19.02 -11.75
CA ARG A 162 4.40 -19.90 -10.59
C ARG A 162 3.18 -20.16 -9.70
N GLY A 163 2.01 -19.63 -10.08
CA GLY A 163 0.78 -19.75 -9.27
C GLY A 163 0.81 -18.91 -7.98
N ILE A 164 1.68 -17.90 -7.92
CA ILE A 164 1.76 -16.92 -6.83
C ILE A 164 0.62 -15.92 -7.00
N LEU A 165 -0.06 -15.56 -5.91
CA LEU A 165 -1.10 -14.53 -5.94
C LEU A 165 -0.47 -13.15 -6.20
N VAL A 166 -1.14 -12.36 -7.03
CA VAL A 166 -0.70 -11.00 -7.39
C VAL A 166 -1.69 -9.99 -6.81
N SER A 167 -1.18 -9.12 -5.94
CA SER A 167 -1.87 -7.97 -5.38
C SER A 167 -1.34 -6.68 -6.00
N TYR A 168 -2.23 -5.87 -6.57
CA TYR A 168 -1.90 -4.59 -7.18
C TYR A 168 -2.73 -3.45 -6.59
N ASP A 169 -2.04 -2.39 -6.13
CA ASP A 169 -2.66 -1.13 -5.70
C ASP A 169 -2.37 -0.05 -6.74
N SER A 170 -3.40 0.55 -7.31
CA SER A 170 -3.26 1.67 -8.26
C SER A 170 -2.38 2.79 -7.72
N ASN A 171 -2.63 3.18 -6.47
CA ASN A 171 -1.83 4.17 -5.72
C ASN A 171 -1.32 5.33 -6.57
N TYR A 172 -2.16 5.81 -7.51
CA TYR A 172 -1.80 6.80 -8.52
C TYR A 172 -1.21 8.08 -7.91
N ARG A 173 -0.13 8.55 -8.51
CA ARG A 173 0.57 9.77 -8.10
C ARG A 173 0.84 10.66 -9.32
N SER A 174 0.05 11.73 -9.49
CA SER A 174 0.19 12.67 -10.61
C SER A 174 1.54 13.39 -10.69
N LYS A 175 2.31 13.41 -9.60
CA LYS A 175 3.69 13.95 -9.59
C LYS A 175 4.73 12.97 -10.18
N LEU A 176 4.38 11.70 -10.44
CA LEU A 176 5.31 10.68 -10.95
C LEU A 176 5.07 10.34 -12.41
N TRP A 177 3.83 10.19 -12.83
CA TRP A 177 3.46 9.82 -14.18
C TRP A 177 2.10 10.38 -14.61
N SER A 178 1.84 10.39 -15.91
CA SER A 178 0.57 10.81 -16.48
C SER A 178 -0.52 9.75 -16.29
N LEU A 179 -1.78 10.14 -16.46
CA LEU A 179 -2.91 9.20 -16.47
C LEU A 179 -2.80 8.17 -17.61
N GLU A 180 -2.25 8.57 -18.76
CA GLU A 180 -2.05 7.68 -19.92
C GLU A 180 -1.00 6.58 -19.63
N GLU A 181 0.12 6.96 -19.02
CA GLU A 181 1.16 5.99 -18.59
C GLU A 181 0.62 5.04 -17.52
N ALA A 182 -0.11 5.58 -16.53
CA ALA A 182 -0.75 4.76 -15.48
C ALA A 182 -1.78 3.79 -16.07
N ARG A 183 -2.59 4.26 -17.03
CA ARG A 183 -3.55 3.44 -17.77
C ARG A 183 -2.85 2.31 -18.54
N SER A 184 -1.81 2.65 -19.29
CA SER A 184 -1.06 1.69 -20.10
C SER A 184 -0.49 0.57 -19.23
N PHE A 185 0.11 0.91 -18.09
CA PHE A 185 0.59 -0.06 -17.13
C PHE A 185 -0.55 -0.91 -16.55
N MET A 186 -1.61 -0.27 -16.07
CA MET A 186 -2.75 -0.94 -15.44
C MET A 186 -3.39 -1.95 -16.39
N LEU A 187 -3.65 -1.56 -17.65
CA LEU A 187 -4.22 -2.46 -18.66
C LEU A 187 -3.32 -3.65 -18.98
N GLU A 188 -1.99 -3.48 -18.91
CA GLU A 188 -1.04 -4.58 -19.14
C GLU A 188 -1.00 -5.57 -17.97
N VAL A 189 -1.16 -5.11 -16.72
CA VAL A 189 -1.01 -5.97 -15.55
C VAL A 189 -2.31 -6.59 -15.05
N LEU A 190 -3.48 -5.96 -15.24
CA LEU A 190 -4.77 -6.47 -14.78
C LEU A 190 -5.08 -7.93 -15.17
N PRO A 191 -4.69 -8.44 -16.36
CA PRO A 191 -4.86 -9.84 -16.71
C PRO A 191 -4.12 -10.84 -15.80
N TYR A 192 -3.20 -10.36 -14.97
CA TYR A 192 -2.39 -11.18 -14.05
C TYR A 192 -2.72 -10.95 -12.57
N VAL A 193 -3.54 -9.94 -12.26
CA VAL A 193 -3.87 -9.53 -10.88
C VAL A 193 -4.97 -10.41 -10.29
N ASP A 194 -4.80 -10.89 -9.07
CA ASP A 194 -5.82 -11.62 -8.31
C ASP A 194 -6.57 -10.71 -7.33
N ILE A 195 -5.89 -9.69 -6.78
CA ILE A 195 -6.41 -8.76 -5.77
C ILE A 195 -6.11 -7.33 -6.23
N ALA A 196 -7.13 -6.54 -6.53
CA ALA A 196 -7.00 -5.19 -7.05
C ALA A 196 -7.46 -4.14 -6.03
N PHE A 197 -6.61 -3.14 -5.77
CA PHE A 197 -6.99 -1.98 -4.96
C PHE A 197 -7.21 -0.79 -5.90
N LEU A 198 -8.50 -0.57 -6.23
CA LEU A 198 -8.95 0.45 -7.19
C LEU A 198 -10.14 1.20 -6.61
N GLY A 199 -10.02 2.52 -6.50
CA GLY A 199 -11.14 3.39 -6.10
C GLY A 199 -11.91 3.94 -7.30
N ILE A 200 -13.04 4.61 -7.06
CA ILE A 200 -13.89 5.20 -8.12
C ILE A 200 -13.10 6.12 -9.06
N LEU A 201 -12.13 6.87 -8.53
CA LEU A 201 -11.33 7.78 -9.36
C LEU A 201 -10.39 7.04 -10.31
N ASP A 202 -9.90 5.85 -9.94
CA ASP A 202 -9.10 5.01 -10.82
C ASP A 202 -9.94 4.50 -12.00
N PHE A 203 -11.19 4.09 -11.74
CA PHE A 203 -12.11 3.69 -12.80
C PHE A 203 -12.42 4.82 -13.76
N ILE A 204 -12.75 6.01 -13.23
CA ILE A 204 -13.15 7.15 -14.06
C ILE A 204 -11.96 7.74 -14.82
N ASN A 205 -10.84 8.00 -14.12
CA ASN A 205 -9.74 8.79 -14.67
C ASN A 205 -8.70 7.93 -15.39
N ILE A 206 -8.46 6.68 -14.93
CA ILE A 206 -7.43 5.81 -15.50
C ILE A 206 -8.06 4.80 -16.45
N LEU A 207 -9.07 4.04 -16.02
CA LEU A 207 -9.72 3.03 -16.86
C LEU A 207 -10.78 3.60 -17.81
N GLU A 208 -11.16 4.88 -17.62
CA GLU A 208 -12.17 5.61 -18.41
C GLU A 208 -13.55 4.95 -18.40
N TYR A 209 -13.88 4.27 -17.31
CA TYR A 209 -15.21 3.73 -17.13
C TYR A 209 -16.23 4.86 -16.95
N ARG A 210 -17.40 4.71 -17.57
CA ARG A 210 -18.47 5.71 -17.53
C ARG A 210 -19.54 5.23 -16.55
N PRO A 211 -19.83 6.01 -15.46
CA PRO A 211 -20.93 5.65 -14.59
C PRO A 211 -22.26 5.75 -15.39
N GLN A 212 -23.07 4.68 -15.29
CA GLN A 212 -24.45 4.76 -15.76
C GLN A 212 -25.24 5.59 -14.76
N GLU A 213 -25.89 6.65 -15.21
CA GLU A 213 -26.81 7.56 -14.48
C GLU A 213 -26.54 7.85 -12.99
N GLU A 214 -27.34 8.72 -12.37
CA GLU A 214 -27.22 9.21 -10.98
C GLU A 214 -27.42 8.09 -9.92
N LYS A 215 -26.41 7.25 -9.73
CA LYS A 215 -26.32 6.27 -8.64
C LYS A 215 -25.56 6.85 -7.46
N ASN A 216 -25.88 6.38 -6.25
CA ASN A 216 -25.07 6.66 -5.08
C ASN A 216 -23.64 6.05 -5.23
N TYR A 217 -22.75 6.41 -4.33
CA TYR A 217 -21.33 5.98 -4.38
C TYR A 217 -21.19 4.46 -4.41
N GLU A 218 -21.92 3.77 -3.55
CA GLU A 218 -21.85 2.32 -3.33
C GLU A 218 -22.33 1.54 -4.55
N ALA A 219 -23.47 1.94 -5.12
CA ALA A 219 -24.01 1.31 -6.32
C ALA A 219 -23.11 1.54 -7.54
N LYS A 220 -22.55 2.74 -7.67
CA LYS A 220 -21.57 3.07 -8.72
C LYS A 220 -20.30 2.22 -8.60
N LEU A 221 -19.77 2.06 -7.40
CA LEU A 221 -18.59 1.25 -7.14
C LEU A 221 -18.86 -0.23 -7.43
N ALA A 222 -20.03 -0.74 -7.04
CA ALA A 222 -20.42 -2.13 -7.32
C ALA A 222 -20.51 -2.40 -8.84
N ASP A 223 -21.08 -1.48 -9.62
CA ASP A 223 -21.14 -1.61 -11.07
C ASP A 223 -19.74 -1.66 -11.69
N PHE A 224 -18.84 -0.77 -11.25
CA PHE A 224 -17.45 -0.75 -11.74
C PHE A 224 -16.70 -2.03 -11.41
N TYR A 225 -16.89 -2.58 -10.22
CA TYR A 225 -16.27 -3.86 -9.87
C TYR A 225 -16.84 -5.03 -10.66
N LYS A 226 -18.16 -5.05 -10.95
CA LYS A 226 -18.76 -6.06 -11.82
C LYS A 226 -18.16 -6.00 -13.22
N GLU A 227 -18.09 -4.82 -13.83
CA GLU A 227 -17.47 -4.63 -15.15
C GLU A 227 -16.00 -5.04 -15.15
N LEU A 228 -15.26 -4.75 -14.07
CA LEU A 228 -13.87 -5.18 -13.91
C LEU A 228 -13.75 -6.71 -13.90
N PHE A 229 -14.60 -7.41 -13.13
CA PHE A 229 -14.57 -8.88 -13.00
C PHE A 229 -15.01 -9.58 -14.29
N GLU A 230 -16.00 -9.01 -15.01
CA GLU A 230 -16.41 -9.50 -16.33
C GLU A 230 -15.26 -9.40 -17.35
N LYS A 231 -14.53 -8.30 -17.33
CA LYS A 231 -13.39 -8.05 -18.23
C LYS A 231 -12.13 -8.83 -17.84
N TYR A 232 -11.91 -9.02 -16.53
CA TYR A 232 -10.73 -9.68 -15.97
C TYR A 232 -11.14 -10.76 -14.97
N PRO A 233 -11.58 -11.95 -15.44
CA PRO A 233 -12.10 -13.02 -14.59
C PRO A 233 -11.05 -13.68 -13.67
N ASN A 234 -9.78 -13.33 -13.85
CA ASN A 234 -8.69 -13.70 -12.94
C ASN A 234 -8.76 -12.95 -11.61
N ILE A 235 -9.37 -11.76 -11.56
CA ILE A 235 -9.50 -10.95 -10.33
C ILE A 235 -10.56 -11.59 -9.44
N LYS A 236 -10.19 -11.88 -8.19
CA LYS A 236 -11.06 -12.51 -7.19
C LYS A 236 -11.54 -11.54 -6.13
N TYR A 237 -10.77 -10.48 -5.92
CA TYR A 237 -11.04 -9.44 -4.91
C TYR A 237 -10.72 -8.08 -5.48
N ALA A 238 -11.63 -7.11 -5.25
CA ALA A 238 -11.39 -5.70 -5.52
C ALA A 238 -11.75 -4.89 -4.28
N ALA A 239 -10.87 -4.00 -3.83
CA ALA A 239 -11.07 -3.26 -2.59
C ALA A 239 -10.72 -1.78 -2.76
N SER A 240 -11.38 -0.94 -1.96
CA SER A 240 -11.08 0.49 -1.85
C SER A 240 -11.63 1.08 -0.57
N THR A 241 -11.32 2.36 -0.34
CA THR A 241 -11.89 3.13 0.76
C THR A 241 -12.58 4.39 0.26
N LYS A 242 -13.62 4.82 1.00
CA LYS A 242 -14.25 6.14 0.86
C LYS A 242 -13.89 6.95 2.09
N ARG A 243 -13.17 8.04 1.88
CA ARG A 243 -12.81 8.98 2.94
C ARG A 243 -13.67 10.23 2.83
N ILE A 244 -14.26 10.63 3.96
CA ILE A 244 -14.97 11.89 4.14
C ILE A 244 -14.11 12.78 5.02
N VAL A 245 -13.72 13.95 4.51
CA VAL A 245 -12.92 14.92 5.23
C VAL A 245 -13.84 15.85 6.03
N ASN A 246 -13.90 15.67 7.34
CA ASN A 246 -14.68 16.51 8.24
C ASN A 246 -13.90 17.79 8.59
N SER A 247 -12.58 17.63 8.81
CA SER A 247 -11.61 18.71 8.99
C SER A 247 -10.20 18.20 8.61
N VAL A 248 -9.18 19.07 8.70
CA VAL A 248 -7.78 18.64 8.47
C VAL A 248 -7.37 17.52 9.43
N ASN A 249 -7.87 17.53 10.65
CA ASN A 249 -7.49 16.61 11.72
C ASN A 249 -8.58 15.58 12.06
N ASN A 250 -9.72 15.56 11.33
CA ASN A 250 -10.80 14.60 11.59
C ASN A 250 -11.38 14.10 10.29
N ASN A 251 -11.42 12.78 10.13
CA ASN A 251 -11.97 12.11 8.95
C ASN A 251 -12.93 10.99 9.35
N SER A 252 -13.83 10.67 8.42
CA SER A 252 -14.59 9.42 8.46
C SER A 252 -14.13 8.52 7.31
N LEU A 253 -14.00 7.22 7.57
CA LEU A 253 -13.51 6.21 6.64
C LEU A 253 -14.47 5.04 6.57
N GLN A 254 -14.76 4.58 5.36
CA GLN A 254 -15.49 3.35 5.10
C GLN A 254 -14.72 2.52 4.08
N GLY A 255 -14.56 1.23 4.35
CA GLY A 255 -13.94 0.25 3.47
C GLY A 255 -14.95 -0.50 2.63
N PHE A 256 -14.51 -0.93 1.45
CA PHE A 256 -15.28 -1.72 0.49
C PHE A 256 -14.42 -2.88 0.02
N LEU A 257 -15.04 -4.07 -0.06
CA LEU A 257 -14.45 -5.27 -0.62
C LEU A 257 -15.48 -5.96 -1.52
N PHE A 258 -15.17 -6.12 -2.80
CA PHE A 258 -15.99 -6.85 -3.74
C PHE A 258 -15.40 -8.24 -3.97
N SER A 259 -16.21 -9.27 -3.77
CA SER A 259 -15.87 -10.66 -3.98
C SER A 259 -17.14 -11.50 -4.20
N LYS A 260 -17.06 -12.55 -5.01
CA LYS A 260 -18.21 -13.43 -5.30
C LYS A 260 -19.46 -12.64 -5.70
N ASP A 261 -19.29 -11.59 -6.53
CA ASP A 261 -20.34 -10.68 -7.02
C ASP A 261 -21.11 -9.89 -5.94
N ILE A 262 -20.53 -9.79 -4.74
CA ILE A 262 -21.11 -9.04 -3.61
C ILE A 262 -20.18 -7.92 -3.18
N LEU A 263 -20.72 -6.71 -3.02
CA LEU A 263 -20.00 -5.58 -2.39
C LEU A 263 -20.22 -5.64 -0.88
N HIS A 264 -19.18 -5.99 -0.16
CA HIS A 264 -19.13 -5.92 1.30
C HIS A 264 -18.63 -4.54 1.75
N MET A 265 -19.22 -4.01 2.80
CA MET A 265 -18.93 -2.68 3.33
C MET A 265 -18.64 -2.75 4.82
N SER A 266 -17.65 -2.01 5.28
CA SER A 266 -17.42 -1.83 6.70
C SER A 266 -18.43 -0.84 7.31
N ARG A 267 -18.43 -0.76 8.64
CA ARG A 267 -18.98 0.42 9.34
C ARG A 267 -18.18 1.66 8.93
N VAL A 268 -18.78 2.83 9.16
CA VAL A 268 -18.07 4.12 9.03
C VAL A 268 -17.36 4.41 10.35
N HIS A 269 -16.04 4.54 10.29
CA HIS A 269 -15.22 4.91 11.45
C HIS A 269 -14.83 6.38 11.36
N THR A 270 -15.14 7.16 12.39
CA THR A 270 -14.75 8.59 12.51
C THR A 270 -13.67 8.71 13.56
N PHE A 271 -12.56 9.37 13.22
CA PHE A 271 -11.38 9.47 14.07
C PHE A 271 -10.61 10.77 13.84
N ASP A 272 -9.86 11.16 14.84
CA ASP A 272 -8.89 12.24 14.75
C ASP A 272 -7.57 11.72 14.16
N ILE A 273 -6.91 12.57 13.38
CA ILE A 273 -5.69 12.24 12.64
C ILE A 273 -4.49 12.85 13.34
N LEU A 274 -3.59 12.00 13.82
CA LEU A 274 -2.24 12.38 14.21
C LEU A 274 -1.30 12.35 13.00
N ASP A 275 -1.38 11.28 12.20
CA ASP A 275 -0.61 11.11 10.96
C ASP A 275 -1.41 10.29 9.93
N ARG A 276 -1.63 10.86 8.75
CA ARG A 276 -2.46 10.24 7.71
C ARG A 276 -1.70 9.31 6.76
N VAL A 277 -0.36 9.44 6.69
CA VAL A 277 0.44 8.67 5.73
C VAL A 277 0.46 7.21 6.15
N GLY A 278 0.35 6.29 5.19
CA GLY A 278 0.26 4.86 5.43
C GLY A 278 -1.13 4.32 5.80
N GLY A 279 -2.17 5.19 5.90
CA GLY A 279 -3.54 4.72 6.16
C GLY A 279 -4.10 3.81 5.06
N GLY A 280 -3.86 4.14 3.79
CA GLY A 280 -4.20 3.28 2.65
C GLY A 280 -3.44 1.96 2.66
N ASP A 281 -2.13 2.02 2.89
CA ASP A 281 -1.27 0.83 2.96
C ASP A 281 -1.69 -0.10 4.10
N SER A 282 -2.13 0.47 5.23
CA SER A 282 -2.67 -0.27 6.37
C SER A 282 -4.00 -0.95 6.05
N PHE A 283 -4.89 -0.30 5.29
CA PHE A 283 -6.11 -0.92 4.77
C PHE A 283 -5.76 -2.08 3.83
N THR A 284 -4.84 -1.87 2.90
CA THR A 284 -4.35 -2.90 1.98
C THR A 284 -3.81 -4.11 2.76
N ALA A 285 -2.97 -3.89 3.77
CA ALA A 285 -2.46 -4.96 4.62
C ALA A 285 -3.58 -5.71 5.36
N GLY A 286 -4.60 -5.00 5.84
CA GLY A 286 -5.76 -5.60 6.50
C GLY A 286 -6.57 -6.50 5.56
N ILE A 287 -6.82 -6.06 4.33
CA ILE A 287 -7.49 -6.88 3.29
C ILE A 287 -6.67 -8.12 2.98
N LEU A 288 -5.35 -7.97 2.75
CA LEU A 288 -4.47 -9.10 2.46
C LEU A 288 -4.40 -10.08 3.64
N HIS A 289 -4.36 -9.58 4.88
CA HIS A 289 -4.41 -10.42 6.09
C HIS A 289 -5.68 -11.26 6.13
N GLY A 290 -6.85 -10.66 5.90
CA GLY A 290 -8.12 -11.36 5.90
C GLY A 290 -8.20 -12.44 4.81
N ILE A 291 -7.77 -12.12 3.59
CA ILE A 291 -7.74 -13.07 2.47
C ILE A 291 -6.78 -14.24 2.76
N LEU A 292 -5.61 -13.96 3.30
CA LEU A 292 -4.58 -14.99 3.59
C LEU A 292 -4.95 -15.91 4.77
N ASN A 293 -5.92 -15.52 5.60
CA ASN A 293 -6.46 -16.30 6.71
C ASN A 293 -7.89 -16.81 6.44
N ASP A 294 -8.35 -16.76 5.18
CA ASP A 294 -9.68 -17.24 4.78
C ASP A 294 -10.84 -16.62 5.60
N MET A 295 -10.67 -15.36 6.05
CA MET A 295 -11.73 -14.66 6.77
C MET A 295 -12.90 -14.36 5.83
N GLU A 296 -14.13 -14.36 6.38
CA GLU A 296 -15.31 -13.91 5.64
C GLU A 296 -15.12 -12.47 5.13
N SER A 297 -15.55 -12.19 3.88
CA SER A 297 -15.30 -10.90 3.23
C SER A 297 -15.85 -9.70 4.01
N SER A 298 -17.00 -9.86 4.71
CA SER A 298 -17.56 -8.83 5.58
C SER A 298 -16.69 -8.53 6.79
N GLN A 299 -16.08 -9.57 7.39
CA GLN A 299 -15.13 -9.42 8.49
C GLN A 299 -13.81 -8.85 8.00
N THR A 300 -13.33 -9.30 6.84
CA THR A 300 -12.09 -8.81 6.21
C THR A 300 -12.13 -7.29 5.99
N VAL A 301 -13.21 -6.77 5.40
CA VAL A 301 -13.31 -5.33 5.13
C VAL A 301 -13.46 -4.50 6.41
N GLU A 302 -14.16 -5.01 7.41
CA GLU A 302 -14.27 -4.36 8.73
C GLU A 302 -12.90 -4.33 9.43
N PHE A 303 -12.19 -5.46 9.48
CA PHE A 303 -10.84 -5.57 10.01
C PHE A 303 -9.90 -4.54 9.35
N ALA A 304 -9.84 -4.53 8.03
CA ALA A 304 -8.98 -3.63 7.27
C ALA A 304 -9.28 -2.14 7.52
N THR A 305 -10.57 -1.80 7.69
CA THR A 305 -10.97 -0.43 7.98
C THR A 305 -10.58 -0.03 9.41
N CYS A 306 -10.72 -0.94 10.39
CA CYS A 306 -10.24 -0.72 11.76
C CYS A 306 -8.73 -0.55 11.80
N VAL A 307 -7.96 -1.38 11.09
CA VAL A 307 -6.49 -1.24 10.96
C VAL A 307 -6.13 0.15 10.44
N SER A 308 -6.79 0.59 9.36
CA SER A 308 -6.55 1.90 8.77
C SER A 308 -6.94 3.04 9.73
N ALA A 309 -8.07 2.94 10.41
CA ALA A 309 -8.51 3.95 11.39
C ALA A 309 -7.50 4.08 12.55
N LEU A 310 -7.08 2.96 13.13
CA LEU A 310 -6.08 2.93 14.22
C LEU A 310 -4.74 3.52 13.77
N LYS A 311 -4.29 3.22 12.53
CA LYS A 311 -3.05 3.77 11.99
C LYS A 311 -3.03 5.30 12.01
N HIS A 312 -4.14 5.97 11.79
CA HIS A 312 -4.20 7.43 11.81
C HIS A 312 -3.90 8.05 13.18
N SER A 313 -3.93 7.27 14.25
CA SER A 313 -3.52 7.68 15.62
C SER A 313 -2.03 7.48 15.91
N ILE A 314 -1.24 7.01 14.94
CA ILE A 314 0.16 6.62 15.10
C ILE A 314 1.04 7.49 14.18
N ARG A 315 2.15 8.01 14.72
CA ARG A 315 3.14 8.75 13.92
C ARG A 315 3.96 7.82 13.05
N GLY A 316 4.40 8.34 11.91
CA GLY A 316 5.12 7.57 10.89
C GLY A 316 4.18 6.87 9.92
N ASP A 317 4.71 6.25 8.87
CA ASP A 317 3.93 5.63 7.80
C ASP A 317 3.53 4.19 8.13
N ILE A 318 4.41 3.49 8.85
CA ILE A 318 4.22 2.08 9.17
C ILE A 318 3.15 1.95 10.26
N ASN A 319 2.25 1.01 10.04
CA ASN A 319 1.27 0.61 11.04
C ASN A 319 1.95 -0.10 12.22
N MET A 320 1.71 0.39 13.44
CA MET A 320 2.23 -0.18 14.70
C MET A 320 1.12 -0.83 15.53
N VAL A 321 0.01 -1.20 14.90
CA VAL A 321 -1.17 -1.77 15.54
C VAL A 321 -1.05 -3.29 15.61
N ASP A 322 -1.34 -3.89 16.75
CA ASP A 322 -1.43 -5.33 16.93
C ASP A 322 -2.87 -5.86 16.68
N LEU A 323 -2.99 -7.17 16.49
CA LEU A 323 -4.28 -7.83 16.21
C LEU A 323 -5.30 -7.59 17.32
N LYS A 324 -4.89 -7.60 18.59
CA LYS A 324 -5.79 -7.39 19.73
C LYS A 324 -6.43 -6.00 19.73
N GLN A 325 -5.64 -4.97 19.37
CA GLN A 325 -6.17 -3.60 19.25
C GLN A 325 -7.23 -3.52 18.14
N VAL A 326 -7.00 -4.20 17.02
CA VAL A 326 -7.96 -4.24 15.91
C VAL A 326 -9.24 -4.97 16.32
N GLU A 327 -9.11 -6.16 16.93
CA GLU A 327 -10.26 -6.94 17.43
C GLU A 327 -11.07 -6.17 18.47
N THR A 328 -10.42 -5.44 19.36
CA THR A 328 -11.08 -4.57 20.34
C THR A 328 -11.92 -3.52 19.64
N LEU A 329 -11.35 -2.79 18.66
CA LEU A 329 -12.10 -1.77 17.91
C LEU A 329 -13.26 -2.38 17.10
N MET A 330 -13.06 -3.57 16.52
CA MET A 330 -14.11 -4.28 15.78
C MET A 330 -15.30 -4.66 16.66
N ASN A 331 -15.05 -5.16 17.87
CA ASN A 331 -16.07 -5.79 18.72
C ASN A 331 -16.70 -4.81 19.72
N CYS A 332 -15.89 -3.96 20.35
CA CYS A 332 -16.30 -3.12 21.47
C CYS A 332 -16.38 -1.64 21.12
N GLY A 333 -15.80 -1.22 19.98
CA GLY A 333 -15.62 0.20 19.67
C GLY A 333 -14.52 0.84 20.52
N ILE A 334 -14.67 2.14 20.83
CA ILE A 334 -13.68 2.88 21.61
C ILE A 334 -13.89 2.60 23.11
N GLU A 335 -12.87 2.02 23.76
CA GLU A 335 -12.83 1.82 25.21
C GLU A 335 -12.02 2.92 25.90
N ASN A 336 -12.44 3.33 27.11
CA ASN A 336 -11.82 4.48 27.80
C ASN A 336 -10.41 4.20 28.35
N ILE A 337 -10.12 3.02 28.89
CA ILE A 337 -8.78 2.62 29.38
C ILE A 337 -8.72 1.11 29.46
N ASN A 338 -7.70 0.51 28.85
CA ASN A 338 -7.37 -0.89 29.00
C ASN A 338 -6.42 -1.02 30.23
N ARG A 339 -6.92 -1.52 31.36
CA ARG A 339 -6.15 -1.75 32.60
C ARG A 339 -5.84 -3.24 32.77
#